data_ea36d47353704c968a4a5adb77e3b7f7
#
_entry.id   ea36d47353704c968a4a5adb77e3b7f7
#
_cell.length_a   1.000
_cell.length_b   1.000
_cell.length_c   1.000
_cell.angle_alpha   90.00
_cell.angle_beta   90.00
_cell.angle_gamma   90.00
#
_symmetry.space_group_name_H-M   'P 1'
#
loop_
_entity.id
_entity.type
_entity.pdbx_description
1 polymer ?
#
loop_
_entity_poly.entity_id
_entity_poly.type
_entity_poly.pdbx_seq_one_letter_code
_entity_poly.pdbx_strand_id
1 'polypeptide(L)'
;MVDLKTTYLGLKLKNPLVASPSPLSEKVENVQRLEEAGVSAVVMYSLFEEQIIHESMELDHFLSQGTETFAEALTYLPASGKYSLAPDRYLEHLQKIKQAVNIPVIG
;
A
#
# COMPACT_ATOMS: atom_id res chain seq x y z
N MET A 1 -16.00 -5.43 -34.22
CA MET A 1 -15.13 -5.19 -33.10
C MET A 1 -15.57 -6.04 -31.92
N VAL A 2 -14.66 -6.76 -31.31
CA VAL A 2 -14.97 -7.62 -30.15
C VAL A 2 -15.12 -6.77 -28.90
N ASP A 3 -16.22 -6.99 -28.18
CA ASP A 3 -16.44 -6.33 -26.89
C ASP A 3 -15.82 -7.19 -25.79
N LEU A 4 -14.76 -6.67 -25.14
CA LEU A 4 -14.04 -7.36 -24.10
C LEU A 4 -14.52 -6.98 -22.70
N LYS A 5 -15.57 -6.20 -22.57
CA LYS A 5 -16.11 -5.80 -21.28
C LYS A 5 -16.49 -7.01 -20.44
N THR A 6 -16.15 -6.94 -19.15
CA THR A 6 -16.46 -8.02 -18.22
C THR A 6 -16.76 -7.44 -16.83
N THR A 7 -17.21 -8.30 -15.93
CA THR A 7 -17.49 -7.91 -14.55
C THR A 7 -16.69 -8.82 -13.61
N TYR A 8 -16.00 -8.21 -12.64
CA TYR A 8 -15.23 -8.92 -11.64
C TYR A 8 -15.39 -8.23 -10.29
N LEU A 9 -15.72 -8.99 -9.26
CA LEU A 9 -15.97 -8.47 -7.90
C LEU A 9 -17.02 -7.34 -7.88
N GLY A 10 -18.01 -7.41 -8.75
CA GLY A 10 -19.03 -6.37 -8.88
C GLY A 10 -18.56 -5.13 -9.64
N LEU A 11 -17.34 -5.11 -10.13
CA LEU A 11 -16.77 -4.01 -10.89
C LEU A 11 -16.91 -4.26 -12.39
N LYS A 12 -17.36 -3.25 -13.12
CA LYS A 12 -17.42 -3.32 -14.58
C LYS A 12 -16.07 -2.95 -15.16
N LEU A 13 -15.44 -3.89 -15.86
CA LEU A 13 -14.12 -3.72 -16.44
C LEU A 13 -14.22 -3.59 -17.96
N LYS A 14 -13.40 -2.71 -18.54
CA LYS A 14 -13.34 -2.50 -19.99
C LYS A 14 -12.80 -3.72 -20.75
N ASN A 15 -12.01 -4.56 -20.08
CA ASN A 15 -11.46 -5.80 -20.63
C ASN A 15 -11.08 -6.73 -19.46
N PRO A 16 -10.73 -8.01 -19.71
CA PRO A 16 -10.41 -8.95 -18.65
C PRO A 16 -8.96 -8.88 -18.12
N LEU A 17 -8.17 -7.91 -18.59
CA LEU A 17 -6.78 -7.77 -18.13
C LEU A 17 -6.72 -7.05 -16.81
N VAL A 18 -6.21 -7.72 -15.80
CA VAL A 18 -6.03 -7.18 -14.45
C VAL A 18 -4.57 -7.37 -14.04
N ALA A 19 -3.93 -6.30 -13.60
CA ALA A 19 -2.54 -6.40 -13.12
C ALA A 19 -2.53 -7.12 -11.78
N SER A 20 -1.77 -8.21 -11.68
CA SER A 20 -1.64 -8.99 -10.47
C SER A 20 -0.80 -8.29 -9.42
N PRO A 21 -0.88 -8.69 -8.13
CA PRO A 21 0.00 -8.18 -7.09
C PRO A 21 1.47 -8.43 -7.46
N SER A 22 2.27 -7.38 -7.43
CA SER A 22 3.69 -7.48 -7.78
C SER A 22 4.42 -6.23 -7.25
N PRO A 23 5.77 -6.24 -7.21
CA PRO A 23 6.53 -5.05 -6.84
C PRO A 23 6.24 -3.83 -7.72
N LEU A 24 5.70 -4.01 -8.92
CA LEU A 24 5.31 -2.91 -9.80
C LEU A 24 4.24 -2.02 -9.19
N SER A 25 3.36 -2.56 -8.34
CA SER A 25 2.31 -1.79 -7.68
C SER A 25 2.81 -0.98 -6.49
N GLU A 26 4.06 -1.11 -6.09
CA GLU A 26 4.64 -0.34 -5.00
C GLU A 26 4.87 1.13 -5.37
N LYS A 27 5.01 1.43 -6.65
CA LYS A 27 5.23 2.79 -7.14
C LYS A 27 4.04 3.28 -7.94
N VAL A 28 3.56 4.47 -7.60
CA VAL A 28 2.44 5.11 -8.31
C VAL A 28 2.74 5.27 -9.80
N GLU A 29 3.96 5.64 -10.15
CA GLU A 29 4.39 5.81 -11.54
C GLU A 29 4.21 4.52 -12.35
N ASN A 30 4.55 3.38 -11.76
CA ASN A 30 4.41 2.09 -12.42
C ASN A 30 2.93 1.73 -12.62
N VAL A 31 2.08 2.06 -11.66
CA VAL A 31 0.63 1.84 -11.79
C VAL A 31 0.05 2.69 -12.90
N GLN A 32 0.50 3.93 -13.02
CA GLN A 32 0.10 4.81 -14.13
C GLN A 32 0.52 4.23 -15.48
N ARG A 33 1.71 3.65 -15.57
CA ARG A 33 2.19 2.97 -16.79
C ARG A 33 1.35 1.76 -17.13
N LEU A 34 0.93 1.00 -16.12
CA LEU A 34 0.03 -0.13 -16.32
C LEU A 34 -1.32 0.32 -16.88
N GLU A 35 -1.87 1.42 -16.37
CA GLU A 35 -3.10 2.00 -16.91
C GLU A 35 -2.92 2.42 -18.36
N GLU A 36 -1.82 3.09 -18.70
CA GLU A 36 -1.50 3.51 -20.06
C GLU A 36 -1.33 2.31 -20.99
N ALA A 37 -0.82 1.20 -20.47
CA ALA A 37 -0.65 -0.03 -21.25
C ALA A 37 -1.97 -0.73 -21.56
N GLY A 38 -3.06 -0.35 -20.88
CA GLY A 38 -4.41 -0.85 -21.19
C GLY A 38 -5.01 -1.82 -20.21
N VAL A 39 -4.42 -2.02 -19.02
CA VAL A 39 -5.06 -2.87 -18.00
C VAL A 39 -6.35 -2.21 -17.50
N SER A 40 -7.34 -3.02 -17.16
CA SER A 40 -8.64 -2.53 -16.73
C SER A 40 -8.75 -2.36 -15.23
N ALA A 41 -7.86 -2.99 -14.46
CA ALA A 41 -7.82 -2.88 -13.00
C ALA A 41 -6.45 -3.29 -12.51
N VAL A 42 -6.12 -2.90 -11.28
CA VAL A 42 -4.85 -3.24 -10.61
C VAL A 42 -5.17 -3.84 -9.26
N VAL A 43 -4.53 -4.98 -8.95
CA VAL A 43 -4.57 -5.57 -7.61
C VAL A 43 -3.28 -5.19 -6.89
N MET A 44 -3.42 -4.60 -5.71
CA MET A 44 -2.29 -4.17 -4.91
C MET A 44 -1.58 -5.37 -4.28
N TYR A 45 -0.29 -5.18 -3.96
CA TYR A 45 0.45 -6.18 -3.19
C TYR A 45 -0.24 -6.44 -1.85
N SER A 46 -0.05 -7.64 -1.31
CA SER A 46 -0.70 -8.05 -0.07
C SER A 46 -0.02 -7.44 1.15
N LEU A 47 -0.83 -7.07 2.12
CA LEU A 47 -0.35 -6.68 3.44
C LEU A 47 -0.52 -7.89 4.37
N PHE A 48 0.58 -8.43 4.86
CA PHE A 48 0.55 -9.62 5.71
C PHE A 48 0.51 -9.25 7.19
N GLU A 49 -0.25 -10.01 7.96
CA GLU A 49 -0.36 -9.83 9.40
C GLU A 49 1.02 -9.90 10.08
N GLU A 50 1.86 -10.80 9.61
CA GLU A 50 3.23 -10.97 10.13
C GLU A 50 4.05 -9.70 10.00
N GLN A 51 3.89 -8.96 8.92
CA GLN A 51 4.57 -7.68 8.73
C GLN A 51 4.10 -6.64 9.73
N ILE A 52 2.80 -6.60 10.00
CA ILE A 52 2.21 -5.66 10.95
C ILE A 52 2.73 -5.95 12.35
N ILE A 53 2.72 -7.21 12.76
CA ILE A 53 3.20 -7.66 14.06
C ILE A 53 4.69 -7.36 14.22
N HIS A 54 5.48 -7.68 13.20
CA HIS A 54 6.94 -7.46 13.23
C HIS A 54 7.29 -5.99 13.38
N GLU A 55 6.67 -5.11 12.61
CA GLU A 55 6.90 -3.66 12.69
C GLU A 55 6.47 -3.10 14.06
N SER A 56 5.36 -3.60 14.60
CA SER A 56 4.89 -3.21 15.91
C SER A 56 5.88 -3.60 17.01
N MET A 57 6.41 -4.82 16.93
CA MET A 57 7.43 -5.31 17.86
C MET A 57 8.74 -4.54 17.75
N GLU A 58 9.18 -4.24 16.55
CA GLU A 58 10.39 -3.44 16.33
C GLU A 58 10.24 -2.04 16.90
N LEU A 59 9.09 -1.42 16.73
CA LEU A 59 8.82 -0.11 17.29
C LEU A 59 8.83 -0.14 18.81
N ASP A 60 8.17 -1.12 19.44
CA ASP A 60 8.15 -1.29 20.89
C ASP A 60 9.55 -1.52 21.43
N HIS A 61 10.34 -2.36 20.77
CA HIS A 61 11.71 -2.64 21.16
C HIS A 61 12.58 -1.39 21.07
N PHE A 62 12.45 -0.64 19.99
CA PHE A 62 13.19 0.62 19.82
C PHE A 62 12.82 1.65 20.88
N LEU A 63 11.54 1.83 21.17
CA LEU A 63 11.07 2.76 22.18
C LEU A 63 11.52 2.35 23.59
N SER A 64 11.46 1.05 23.91
CA SER A 64 11.90 0.53 25.20
C SER A 64 13.40 0.72 25.41
N GLN A 65 14.22 0.43 24.40
CA GLN A 65 15.65 0.63 24.48
C GLN A 65 16.02 2.10 24.65
N GLY A 66 15.32 2.98 23.95
CA GLY A 66 15.54 4.41 24.05
C GLY A 66 15.25 4.96 25.44
N THR A 67 14.20 4.47 26.09
CA THR A 67 13.82 4.90 27.45
C THR A 67 14.72 4.33 28.54
N GLU A 68 15.27 3.13 28.34
CA GLU A 68 16.16 2.49 29.31
C GLU A 68 17.58 3.05 29.27
N THR A 69 18.06 3.49 28.12
CA THR A 69 19.46 3.90 27.93
C THR A 69 19.68 5.36 28.29
N PHE A 70 18.74 6.24 27.95
CA PHE A 70 18.87 7.69 28.22
C PHE A 70 17.49 8.29 28.52
N ALA A 71 17.36 8.92 29.69
CA ALA A 71 16.15 9.68 30.02
C ALA A 71 15.92 10.82 29.02
N GLU A 72 16.97 11.36 28.43
CA GLU A 72 16.93 12.41 27.44
C GLU A 72 16.46 11.89 26.05
N ALA A 73 16.55 10.58 25.82
CA ALA A 73 16.12 9.97 24.56
C ALA A 73 14.63 10.16 24.31
N LEU A 74 13.84 10.37 25.37
CA LEU A 74 12.42 10.68 25.23
C LEU A 74 12.18 11.99 24.48
N THR A 75 13.11 12.94 24.56
CA THR A 75 13.02 14.22 23.86
C THR A 75 13.50 14.15 22.42
N TYR A 76 14.32 13.15 22.08
CA TYR A 76 14.83 12.94 20.73
C TYR A 76 13.97 12.03 19.89
N LEU A 77 13.10 11.23 20.51
CA LEU A 77 12.19 10.38 19.77
C LEU A 77 11.10 11.24 19.11
N PRO A 78 10.88 11.11 17.80
CA PRO A 78 9.78 11.81 17.17
C PRO A 78 8.49 11.38 17.85
N ALA A 79 7.53 12.31 17.94
CA ALA A 79 6.22 12.01 18.49
C ALA A 79 5.67 10.75 17.79
N SER A 80 5.02 9.87 18.57
CA SER A 80 4.49 8.60 18.05
C SER A 80 3.60 8.76 16.82
N GLY A 81 2.99 9.91 16.62
CA GLY A 81 2.20 10.23 15.44
C GLY A 81 3.01 10.41 14.16
N LYS A 82 4.34 10.45 14.24
CA LYS A 82 5.22 10.50 13.06
C LYS A 82 5.64 9.12 12.58
N TYR A 83 5.40 8.08 13.37
CA TYR A 83 5.64 6.71 12.95
C TYR A 83 4.36 6.16 12.34
N SER A 84 4.31 6.07 11.01
CA SER A 84 3.21 5.36 10.37
C SER A 84 3.52 3.86 10.41
N LEU A 85 2.64 3.10 11.02
CA LEU A 85 2.68 1.64 10.99
C LEU A 85 2.34 1.15 9.58
N ALA A 86 2.72 -0.10 9.28
CA ALA A 86 2.49 -0.69 7.95
C ALA A 86 1.04 -0.54 7.46
N PRO A 87 0.00 -0.74 8.29
CA PRO A 87 -1.38 -0.54 7.82
C PRO A 87 -1.65 0.88 7.34
N ASP A 88 -1.18 1.88 8.07
CA ASP A 88 -1.39 3.29 7.71
C ASP A 88 -0.67 3.63 6.41
N ARG A 89 0.57 3.20 6.26
CA ARG A 89 1.36 3.40 5.04
C ARG A 89 0.71 2.72 3.84
N TYR A 90 0.18 1.52 4.04
CA TYR A 90 -0.52 0.78 2.99
C TYR A 90 -1.76 1.53 2.53
N LEU A 91 -2.58 2.01 3.47
CA LEU A 91 -3.80 2.76 3.16
C LEU A 91 -3.50 4.08 2.47
N GLU A 92 -2.47 4.80 2.91
CA GLU A 92 -2.02 6.03 2.25
C GLU A 92 -1.57 5.77 0.81
N HIS A 93 -0.82 4.70 0.62
CA HIS A 93 -0.33 4.32 -0.69
C HIS A 93 -1.48 3.92 -1.62
N LEU A 94 -2.44 3.15 -1.10
CA LEU A 94 -3.64 2.77 -1.83
C LEU A 94 -4.43 4.02 -2.26
N GLN A 95 -4.58 4.98 -1.35
CA GLN A 95 -5.26 6.24 -1.65
C GLN A 95 -4.55 7.04 -2.74
N LYS A 96 -3.23 7.14 -2.67
CA LYS A 96 -2.43 7.83 -3.68
C LYS A 96 -2.60 7.19 -5.05
N ILE A 97 -2.59 5.88 -5.11
CA ILE A 97 -2.78 5.15 -6.38
C ILE A 97 -4.19 5.40 -6.92
N LYS A 98 -5.21 5.33 -6.07
CA LYS A 98 -6.60 5.58 -6.50
C LYS A 98 -6.79 6.98 -7.06
N GLN A 99 -6.07 7.95 -6.51
CA GLN A 99 -6.13 9.34 -7.01
C GLN A 99 -5.36 9.52 -8.32
N ALA A 100 -4.34 8.70 -8.55
CA ALA A 100 -3.45 8.84 -9.72
C ALA A 100 -4.00 8.14 -10.96
N VAL A 101 -4.88 7.17 -10.81
CA VAL A 101 -5.43 6.37 -11.92
C VAL A 101 -6.96 6.39 -11.90
N ASN A 102 -7.54 6.14 -13.08
CA ASN A 102 -9.00 6.12 -13.26
C ASN A 102 -9.56 4.71 -13.29
N ILE A 103 -8.70 3.70 -13.25
CA ILE A 103 -9.14 2.29 -13.24
C ILE A 103 -9.36 1.82 -11.80
N PRO A 104 -10.18 0.77 -11.58
CA PRO A 104 -10.38 0.20 -10.26
C PRO A 104 -9.07 -0.30 -9.65
N VAL A 105 -8.90 -0.06 -8.37
CA VAL A 105 -7.76 -0.54 -7.58
C VAL A 105 -8.30 -1.44 -6.48
N ILE A 106 -7.81 -2.66 -6.44
CA ILE A 106 -8.25 -3.70 -5.48
C ILE A 106 -7.15 -3.88 -4.44
N GLY A 107 -7.51 -3.63 -3.20
CA GLY A 107 -6.60 -3.79 -2.05
C GLY A 107 -6.81 -5.09 -1.30
#